data_7f20f2b6356f0a131c04a9d9c684064f
#
_entry.id   7f20f2b6356f0a131c04a9d9c684064f
#
_cell.length_a   1.000
_cell.length_b   1.000
_cell.length_c   1.000
_cell.angle_alpha   90.00
_cell.angle_beta   90.00
_cell.angle_gamma   90.00
#
_symmetry.space_group_name_H-M   'P 1'
#
loop_
_entity.id
_entity.type
_entity.pdbx_description
1 polymer ?
#
loop_
_entity_poly.entity_id
_entity_poly.type
_entity_poly.pdbx_seq_one_letter_code
_entity_poly.pdbx_strand_id
1 'polypeptide(L)'
;RVFQPEFGSNIRALLFEQMNPITEQRMKIAVEEAVRRHEPRAQIIGVVVEGQEEQNRYLVKVLFNLSSESEPQELETYFERV
;
A
#
# COMPACT_ATOMS: atom_id res chain seq x y z
N ARG A 1 -7.02 -4.09 -9.37
CA ARG A 1 -8.11 -4.91 -9.02
C ARG A 1 -7.66 -6.23 -8.40
N VAL A 2 -6.76 -6.83 -9.04
CA VAL A 2 -6.29 -8.11 -8.59
C VAL A 2 -5.63 -8.02 -7.22
N PHE A 3 -4.99 -6.93 -6.99
CA PHE A 3 -4.31 -6.70 -5.74
C PHE A 3 -5.23 -6.69 -4.55
N GLN A 4 -6.41 -6.10 -4.73
CA GLN A 4 -7.19 -5.73 -3.57
C GLN A 4 -7.61 -6.90 -2.72
N PRO A 5 -8.05 -8.01 -3.28
CA PRO A 5 -8.34 -9.16 -2.44
C PRO A 5 -7.13 -9.68 -1.71
N GLU A 6 -5.97 -9.53 -2.32
CA GLU A 6 -4.74 -10.04 -1.73
C GLU A 6 -4.25 -9.19 -0.57
N PHE A 7 -4.58 -7.92 -0.58
CA PHE A 7 -4.23 -7.07 0.53
C PHE A 7 -4.99 -7.45 1.79
N GLY A 8 -6.16 -8.04 1.59
CA GLY A 8 -6.79 -8.81 2.62
C GLY A 8 -7.19 -8.05 3.85
N SER A 9 -7.27 -8.82 4.92
CA SER A 9 -7.93 -8.36 6.13
C SER A 9 -7.11 -7.34 6.90
N ASN A 10 -5.77 -7.38 6.81
CA ASN A 10 -4.97 -6.45 7.56
C ASN A 10 -5.22 -5.00 7.13
N ILE A 11 -5.20 -4.78 5.83
CA ILE A 11 -5.43 -3.44 5.33
C ILE A 11 -6.88 -3.04 5.53
N ARG A 12 -7.79 -3.98 5.34
CA ARG A 12 -9.20 -3.69 5.55
C ARG A 12 -9.46 -3.26 6.98
N ALA A 13 -8.83 -3.94 7.93
CA ALA A 13 -9.01 -3.57 9.34
C ALA A 13 -8.53 -2.16 9.60
N LEU A 14 -7.43 -1.77 8.97
CA LEU A 14 -6.89 -0.43 9.18
C LEU A 14 -7.80 0.65 8.61
N LEU A 15 -8.63 0.30 7.65
CA LEU A 15 -9.56 1.27 7.08
C LEU A 15 -10.67 1.65 8.04
N PHE A 16 -10.87 0.89 9.10
CA PHE A 16 -11.82 1.23 10.16
C PHE A 16 -11.19 2.07 11.25
N GLU A 17 -9.86 2.18 11.28
CA GLU A 17 -9.17 2.95 12.31
C GLU A 17 -9.19 4.42 11.98
N GLN A 18 -8.95 5.24 13.00
CA GLN A 18 -8.84 6.66 12.77
C GLN A 18 -7.67 6.98 11.86
N MET A 19 -7.87 7.98 11.03
CA MET A 19 -6.83 8.43 10.12
C MET A 19 -5.85 9.31 10.87
N ASN A 20 -4.65 8.78 11.14
CA ASN A 20 -3.63 9.52 11.84
C ASN A 20 -2.26 8.94 11.43
N PRO A 21 -1.16 9.57 11.84
CA PRO A 21 0.15 9.10 11.42
C PRO A 21 0.46 7.67 11.82
N ILE A 22 -0.06 7.23 12.95
CA ILE A 22 0.18 5.84 13.37
C ILE A 22 -0.50 4.87 12.43
N THR A 23 -1.73 5.16 12.07
CA THR A 23 -2.46 4.31 11.13
C THR A 23 -1.79 4.31 9.77
N GLU A 24 -1.29 5.47 9.34
CA GLU A 24 -0.57 5.55 8.09
C GLU A 24 0.67 4.66 8.10
N GLN A 25 1.39 4.65 9.22
CA GLN A 25 2.58 3.83 9.33
C GLN A 25 2.22 2.35 9.29
N ARG A 26 1.15 1.97 9.96
CA ARG A 26 0.69 0.58 9.93
C ARG A 26 0.24 0.18 8.54
N MET A 27 -0.43 1.08 7.85
CA MET A 27 -0.85 0.82 6.49
C MET A 27 0.34 0.59 5.58
N LYS A 28 1.39 1.40 5.77
CA LYS A 28 2.60 1.25 4.98
C LYS A 28 3.21 -0.14 5.16
N ILE A 29 3.30 -0.59 6.41
CA ILE A 29 3.86 -1.90 6.69
C ILE A 29 2.99 -2.99 6.08
N ALA A 30 1.68 -2.86 6.21
CA ALA A 30 0.78 -3.87 5.67
C ALA A 30 0.87 -3.94 4.15
N VAL A 31 1.01 -2.81 3.50
CA VAL A 31 1.16 -2.78 2.05
C VAL A 31 2.47 -3.43 1.64
N GLU A 32 3.55 -3.14 2.35
CA GLU A 32 4.83 -3.76 2.04
C GLU A 32 4.75 -5.28 2.14
N GLU A 33 4.13 -5.77 3.20
CA GLU A 33 4.00 -7.20 3.37
C GLU A 33 3.15 -7.84 2.29
N ALA A 34 2.07 -7.15 1.92
CA ALA A 34 1.19 -7.67 0.89
C ALA A 34 1.90 -7.76 -0.46
N VAL A 35 2.67 -6.72 -0.79
CA VAL A 35 3.38 -6.72 -2.06
C VAL A 35 4.43 -7.83 -2.09
N ARG A 36 5.16 -8.00 -0.99
CA ARG A 36 6.16 -9.06 -0.94
C ARG A 36 5.54 -10.44 -1.08
N ARG A 37 4.38 -10.63 -0.47
CA ARG A 37 3.69 -11.91 -0.54
C ARG A 37 3.14 -12.17 -1.93
N HIS A 38 2.63 -11.11 -2.56
CA HIS A 38 2.01 -11.23 -3.87
C HIS A 38 3.05 -11.35 -4.99
N GLU A 39 4.16 -10.63 -4.85
CA GLU A 39 5.19 -10.60 -5.87
C GLU A 39 6.54 -10.69 -5.19
N PRO A 40 6.97 -11.93 -4.83
CA PRO A 40 8.22 -12.07 -4.07
C PRO A 40 9.46 -11.56 -4.78
N ARG A 41 9.40 -11.48 -6.11
CA ARG A 41 10.56 -11.01 -6.87
C ARG A 41 10.67 -9.51 -6.92
N ALA A 42 9.63 -8.81 -6.53
CA ALA A 42 9.66 -7.36 -6.54
C ALA A 42 10.58 -6.86 -5.44
N GLN A 43 11.44 -5.90 -5.79
CA GLN A 43 12.29 -5.25 -4.82
C GLN A 43 11.66 -3.90 -4.51
N ILE A 44 11.16 -3.76 -3.29
CA ILE A 44 10.45 -2.54 -2.91
C ILE A 44 11.47 -1.46 -2.61
N ILE A 45 11.38 -0.37 -3.35
CA ILE A 45 12.25 0.79 -3.13
C ILE A 45 11.63 1.69 -2.07
N GLY A 46 10.32 1.87 -2.13
CA GLY A 46 9.67 2.71 -1.16
C GLY A 46 8.17 2.56 -1.22
N VAL A 47 7.53 2.88 -0.11
CA VAL A 47 6.07 2.90 -0.02
C VAL A 47 5.66 4.20 0.63
N VAL A 48 4.70 4.88 0.01
CA VAL A 48 4.16 6.12 0.53
C VAL A 48 2.68 5.93 0.79
N VAL A 49 2.26 6.28 1.99
CA VAL A 49 0.84 6.25 2.34
C VAL A 49 0.48 7.64 2.83
N GLU A 50 -0.50 8.22 2.19
CA GLU A 50 -0.95 9.56 2.52
C GLU A 50 -2.44 9.56 2.80
N GLY A 51 -2.82 9.99 4.02
CA GLY A 51 -4.22 10.10 4.35
C GLY A 51 -4.81 11.35 3.72
N GLN A 52 -5.89 11.17 3.01
CA GLN A 52 -6.61 12.29 2.40
C GLN A 52 -7.96 12.41 3.10
N GLU A 53 -7.97 13.19 4.17
CA GLU A 53 -9.14 13.26 5.04
C GLU A 53 -10.37 13.77 4.34
N GLU A 54 -10.19 14.78 3.51
CA GLU A 54 -11.34 15.38 2.84
C GLU A 54 -12.01 14.39 1.90
N GLN A 55 -11.22 13.51 1.30
CA GLN A 55 -11.76 12.49 0.41
C GLN A 55 -12.06 11.19 1.13
N ASN A 56 -11.71 11.12 2.41
CA ASN A 56 -11.96 9.93 3.24
C ASN A 56 -11.33 8.68 2.64
N ARG A 57 -10.05 8.80 2.26
CA ARG A 57 -9.34 7.70 1.62
C ARG A 57 -7.85 7.83 1.87
N TYR A 58 -7.11 6.77 1.53
CA TYR A 58 -5.65 6.80 1.54
C TYR A 58 -5.12 6.68 0.13
N LEU A 59 -4.12 7.51 -0.16
CA LEU A 59 -3.35 7.37 -1.39
C LEU A 59 -2.14 6.51 -1.08
N VAL A 60 -1.95 5.44 -1.84
CA VAL A 60 -0.87 4.51 -1.63
C VAL A 60 -0.03 4.42 -2.90
N LYS A 61 1.26 4.65 -2.77
CA LYS A 61 2.20 4.52 -3.87
C LYS A 61 3.28 3.53 -3.49
N VAL A 62 3.55 2.60 -4.38
CA VAL A 62 4.62 1.62 -4.17
C VAL A 62 5.60 1.75 -5.32
N LEU A 63 6.86 2.01 -4.97
CA LEU A 63 7.93 2.10 -5.96
C LEU A 63 8.77 0.83 -5.84
N PHE A 64 8.96 0.14 -6.94
CA PHE A 64 9.61 -1.15 -6.90
C PHE A 64 10.33 -1.45 -8.20
N ASN A 65 11.26 -2.40 -8.13
CA ASN A 65 11.95 -2.96 -9.27
C ASN A 65 11.59 -4.42 -9.40
N LEU A 66 11.43 -4.88 -10.64
CA LEU A 66 11.21 -6.31 -10.88
C LEU A 66 12.53 -7.04 -11.09
N SER A 67 13.57 -6.33 -11.50
CA SER A 67 14.89 -6.90 -11.62
C SER A 67 15.88 -5.76 -11.47
N SER A 68 17.15 -6.14 -11.27
CA SER A 68 18.18 -5.13 -11.08
C SER A 68 18.42 -4.30 -12.33
N GLU A 69 17.99 -4.81 -13.49
CA GLU A 69 18.22 -4.10 -14.74
C GLU A 69 17.02 -3.34 -15.24
N SER A 70 15.87 -3.55 -14.62
CA SER A 70 14.66 -2.85 -15.05
C SER A 70 14.61 -1.48 -14.40
N GLU A 71 13.87 -0.60 -15.04
CA GLU A 71 13.62 0.70 -14.46
C GLU A 71 12.62 0.58 -13.33
N PRO A 72 12.71 1.45 -12.33
CA PRO A 72 11.72 1.44 -11.27
C PRO A 72 10.31 1.65 -11.80
N GLN A 73 9.39 0.94 -11.21
CA GLN A 73 7.98 1.05 -11.57
C GLN A 73 7.21 1.55 -10.35
N GLU A 74 6.14 2.24 -10.64
CA GLU A 74 5.31 2.81 -9.59
C GLU A 74 3.90 2.28 -9.71
N LEU A 75 3.37 1.83 -8.59
CA LEU A 75 1.97 1.44 -8.47
C LEU A 75 1.29 2.46 -7.57
N GLU A 76 0.19 3.03 -8.06
CA GLU A 76 -0.55 4.02 -7.30
C GLU A 76 -2.00 3.57 -7.19
N THR A 77 -2.53 3.62 -5.97
CA THR A 77 -3.90 3.20 -5.77
C THR A 77 -4.49 3.97 -4.59
N TYR A 78 -5.80 3.92 -4.48
CA TYR A 78 -6.52 4.53 -3.37
C TYR A 78 -7.26 3.47 -2.60
N PHE A 79 -7.23 3.60 -1.28
CA PHE A 79 -8.04 2.76 -0.41
C PHE A 79 -9.10 3.63 0.24
N GLU A 80 -10.35 3.39 -0.13
CA GLU A 80 -11.46 4.16 0.43
C GLU A 80 -11.75 3.68 1.84
N ARG A 81 -11.96 4.65 2.74
CA ARG A 81 -12.35 4.29 4.10
C ARG A 81 -13.80 3.92 4.14
N VAL A 82 -14.13 3.18 5.18
CA VAL A 82 -15.51 2.69 5.34
C VAL A 82 -16.28 3.59 6.28
#